data_256990b31b13bcd09f48826d0cc3d6c4
#
_entry.id   256990b31b13bcd09f48826d0cc3d6c4
#
_cell.length_a   1.000
_cell.length_b   1.000
_cell.length_c   1.000
_cell.angle_alpha   90.00
_cell.angle_beta   90.00
_cell.angle_gamma   90.00
#
_symmetry.space_group_name_H-M   'P 1'
#
loop_
_entity.id
_entity.type
_entity.pdbx_description
1 polymer ?
#
loop_
_entity_poly.entity_id
_entity_poly.type
_entity_poly.pdbx_seq_one_letter_code
_entity_poly.pdbx_strand_id
1 'polypeptide(L)'
;MLRLIRGFEQRVSNDTRDLIFRGLFSTIFLGLGSEHLFDDRLIRHFMPTWVEWPMLASRSSGVILLIGGLSILAGYRIQLGARLLGAFLFVVTLTVHLPGLFHVPAGIPADSAWLWTVFQRSNLVKNLCLFGVCVHLTTQAPGRFSVDAWRARRMTDARAPLA
;
A
#
# COMPACT_ATOMS: atom_id res chain seq x y z
N MET A 1 1.41 29.86 16.06
CA MET A 1 1.34 28.69 15.20
C MET A 1 2.73 28.25 14.68
N LEU A 2 3.51 29.08 14.00
CA LEU A 2 4.86 28.73 13.48
C LEU A 2 5.87 28.27 14.56
N ARG A 3 5.84 28.86 15.78
CA ARG A 3 6.72 28.42 16.88
C ARG A 3 6.36 27.03 17.44
N LEU A 4 5.08 26.66 17.45
CA LEU A 4 4.62 25.34 17.87
C LEU A 4 5.01 24.26 16.83
N ILE A 5 4.92 24.58 15.53
CA ILE A 5 5.35 23.68 14.45
C ILE A 5 6.86 23.45 14.54
N ARG A 6 7.68 24.50 14.66
CA ARG A 6 9.14 24.36 14.86
C ARG A 6 9.52 23.58 16.11
N GLY A 7 8.79 23.75 17.22
CA GLY A 7 9.03 22.99 18.45
C GLY A 7 8.69 21.50 18.30
N PHE A 8 7.70 21.15 17.49
CA PHE A 8 7.38 19.76 17.16
C PHE A 8 8.41 19.15 16.22
N GLU A 9 8.85 19.88 15.20
CA GLU A 9 9.88 19.43 14.25
C GLU A 9 11.23 19.14 14.94
N GLN A 10 11.60 19.90 15.98
CA GLN A 10 12.82 19.66 16.74
C GLN A 10 12.74 18.45 17.68
N ARG A 11 11.52 17.97 18.04
CA ARG A 11 11.34 16.85 18.97
C ARG A 11 11.21 15.48 18.30
N VAL A 12 10.88 15.44 17.01
CA VAL A 12 10.67 14.17 16.29
C VAL A 12 11.83 13.95 15.32
N SER A 13 12.65 12.95 15.59
CA SER A 13 13.77 12.60 14.71
C SER A 13 13.27 12.12 13.32
N ASN A 14 14.12 12.23 12.30
CA ASN A 14 13.80 11.73 10.96
C ASN A 14 13.52 10.21 10.97
N ASP A 15 14.21 9.46 11.82
CA ASP A 15 13.96 8.02 11.99
C ASP A 15 12.57 7.72 12.56
N THR A 16 12.10 8.55 13.49
CA THR A 16 10.77 8.43 14.07
C THR A 16 9.69 8.79 13.04
N ARG A 17 9.93 9.83 12.23
CA ARG A 17 9.04 10.21 11.11
C ARG A 17 8.93 9.10 10.09
N ASP A 18 10.06 8.47 9.71
CA ASP A 18 10.08 7.31 8.83
C ASP A 18 9.26 6.14 9.40
N LEU A 19 9.43 5.82 10.68
CA LEU A 19 8.67 4.75 11.33
C LEU A 19 7.15 5.03 11.32
N ILE A 20 6.75 6.26 11.69
CA ILE A 20 5.34 6.68 11.67
C ILE A 20 4.79 6.60 10.25
N PHE A 21 5.53 7.13 9.27
CA PHE A 21 5.13 7.10 7.87
C PHE A 21 4.90 5.65 7.40
N ARG A 22 5.86 4.76 7.64
CA ARG A 22 5.74 3.34 7.25
C ARG A 22 4.55 2.66 7.94
N GLY A 23 4.33 2.95 9.22
CA GLY A 23 3.17 2.47 9.96
C GLY A 23 1.86 2.91 9.31
N LEU A 24 1.67 4.21 9.13
CA LEU A 24 0.44 4.77 8.56
C LEU A 24 0.23 4.35 7.10
N PHE A 25 1.28 4.39 6.29
CA PHE A 25 1.18 4.02 4.87
C PHE A 25 0.84 2.55 4.68
N SER A 26 1.36 1.67 5.53
CA SER A 26 1.11 0.23 5.42
C SER A 26 -0.30 -0.17 5.81
N THR A 27 -0.99 0.61 6.65
CA THR A 27 -2.32 0.23 7.18
C THR A 27 -3.35 -0.05 6.09
N ILE A 28 -3.34 0.72 5.00
CA ILE A 28 -4.29 0.53 3.90
C ILE A 28 -4.06 -0.81 3.19
N PHE A 29 -2.79 -1.19 2.98
CA PHE A 29 -2.45 -2.45 2.31
C PHE A 29 -2.72 -3.65 3.20
N LEU A 30 -2.46 -3.52 4.50
CA LEU A 30 -2.73 -4.58 5.47
C LEU A 30 -4.24 -4.76 5.66
N GLY A 31 -5.00 -3.67 5.75
CA GLY A 31 -6.46 -3.71 5.85
C GLY A 31 -7.08 -4.34 4.61
N LEU A 32 -6.84 -3.77 3.43
CA LEU A 32 -7.38 -4.29 2.17
C LEU A 32 -6.89 -5.72 1.87
N GLY A 33 -5.61 -6.02 2.16
CA GLY A 33 -5.08 -7.37 2.00
C GLY A 33 -5.79 -8.40 2.87
N SER A 34 -6.11 -8.03 4.10
CA SER A 34 -6.89 -8.86 5.02
C SER A 34 -8.33 -9.06 4.52
N GLU A 35 -9.00 -8.01 4.05
CA GLU A 35 -10.35 -8.12 3.45
C GLU A 35 -10.35 -9.08 2.25
N HIS A 36 -9.39 -8.99 1.36
CA HIS A 36 -9.23 -9.89 0.21
C HIS A 36 -9.03 -11.36 0.61
N LEU A 37 -8.47 -11.65 1.78
CA LEU A 37 -8.23 -13.02 2.23
C LEU A 37 -9.36 -13.59 3.07
N PHE A 38 -9.99 -12.77 3.93
CA PHE A 38 -10.90 -13.26 4.96
C PHE A 38 -12.37 -12.88 4.72
N ASP A 39 -12.66 -11.78 4.02
CA ASP A 39 -14.03 -11.35 3.71
C ASP A 39 -14.14 -10.73 2.30
N ASP A 40 -13.85 -11.54 1.30
CA ASP A 40 -13.78 -11.11 -0.10
C ASP A 40 -15.13 -11.13 -0.85
N ARG A 41 -16.25 -11.42 -0.16
CA ARG A 41 -17.56 -11.59 -0.79
C ARG A 41 -18.00 -10.36 -1.57
N LEU A 42 -17.89 -9.18 -0.96
CA LEU A 42 -18.26 -7.92 -1.59
C LEU A 42 -17.30 -7.58 -2.75
N ILE A 43 -16.01 -7.83 -2.54
CA ILE A 43 -14.96 -7.60 -3.56
C ILE A 43 -15.26 -8.43 -4.80
N ARG A 44 -15.52 -9.74 -4.64
CA ARG A 44 -15.84 -10.64 -5.75
C ARG A 44 -17.15 -10.28 -6.45
N HIS A 45 -18.14 -9.80 -5.69
CA HIS A 45 -19.42 -9.37 -6.26
C HIS A 45 -19.26 -8.22 -7.26
N PHE A 46 -18.32 -7.31 -7.00
CA PHE A 46 -18.05 -6.16 -7.86
C PHE A 46 -16.85 -6.33 -8.79
N MET A 47 -16.31 -7.54 -8.89
CA MET A 47 -15.25 -7.81 -9.85
C MET A 47 -15.77 -7.72 -11.31
N PRO A 48 -14.95 -7.18 -12.23
CA PRO A 48 -15.29 -7.17 -13.64
C PRO A 48 -15.55 -8.59 -14.17
N THR A 49 -16.51 -8.73 -15.10
CA THR A 49 -16.92 -10.02 -15.65
C THR A 49 -15.84 -10.75 -16.46
N TRP A 50 -14.79 -10.04 -16.89
CA TRP A 50 -13.64 -10.64 -17.56
C TRP A 50 -12.72 -11.42 -16.62
N VAL A 51 -12.90 -11.30 -15.29
CA VAL A 51 -12.14 -12.07 -14.30
C VAL A 51 -12.73 -13.46 -14.19
N GLU A 52 -12.13 -14.43 -14.86
CA GLU A 52 -12.64 -15.82 -14.91
C GLU A 52 -12.63 -16.52 -13.55
N TRP A 53 -11.62 -16.22 -12.71
CA TRP A 53 -11.44 -16.83 -11.38
C TRP A 53 -11.45 -15.80 -10.25
N PRO A 54 -12.61 -15.24 -9.88
CA PRO A 54 -12.70 -14.13 -8.91
C PRO A 54 -12.09 -14.44 -7.55
N MET A 55 -12.25 -15.67 -7.04
CA MET A 55 -11.69 -16.08 -5.76
C MET A 55 -10.15 -16.13 -5.79
N LEU A 56 -9.57 -16.67 -6.86
CA LEU A 56 -8.12 -16.71 -7.03
C LEU A 56 -7.55 -15.29 -7.19
N ALA A 57 -8.18 -14.46 -8.00
CA ALA A 57 -7.80 -13.06 -8.19
C ALA A 57 -7.85 -12.28 -6.87
N SER A 58 -8.93 -12.46 -6.07
CA SER A 58 -9.04 -11.82 -4.77
C SER A 58 -7.92 -12.25 -3.83
N ARG A 59 -7.73 -13.55 -3.64
CA ARG A 59 -6.70 -14.07 -2.72
C ARG A 59 -5.29 -13.69 -3.15
N SER A 60 -4.98 -13.74 -4.44
CA SER A 60 -3.69 -13.30 -4.96
C SER A 60 -3.44 -11.82 -4.68
N SER A 61 -4.46 -10.98 -4.88
CA SER A 61 -4.42 -9.56 -4.52
C SER A 61 -4.14 -9.37 -3.04
N GLY A 62 -4.85 -10.10 -2.17
CA GLY A 62 -4.64 -10.07 -0.73
C GLY A 62 -3.21 -10.40 -0.32
N VAL A 63 -2.65 -11.48 -0.89
CA VAL A 63 -1.25 -11.89 -0.64
C VAL A 63 -0.27 -10.82 -1.08
N ILE A 64 -0.44 -10.24 -2.28
CA ILE A 64 0.42 -9.16 -2.80
C ILE A 64 0.38 -7.95 -1.87
N LEU A 65 -0.82 -7.52 -1.47
CA LEU A 65 -1.01 -6.37 -0.58
C LEU A 65 -0.37 -6.60 0.79
N LEU A 66 -0.54 -7.79 1.38
CA LEU A 66 0.06 -8.12 2.68
C LEU A 66 1.58 -8.21 2.60
N ILE A 67 2.15 -8.88 1.59
CA ILE A 67 3.61 -9.00 1.43
C ILE A 67 4.23 -7.60 1.26
N GLY A 68 3.67 -6.79 0.38
CA GLY A 68 4.17 -5.43 0.14
C GLY A 68 4.00 -4.53 1.37
N GLY A 69 2.82 -4.56 2.01
CA GLY A 69 2.52 -3.79 3.21
C GLY A 69 3.43 -4.17 4.38
N LEU A 70 3.61 -5.46 4.66
CA LEU A 70 4.51 -5.95 5.72
C LEU A 70 5.98 -5.61 5.43
N SER A 71 6.40 -5.70 4.16
CA SER A 71 7.75 -5.30 3.73
C SER A 71 8.04 -3.84 4.07
N ILE A 72 7.11 -2.93 3.76
CA ILE A 72 7.23 -1.50 4.06
C ILE A 72 7.13 -1.26 5.58
N LEU A 73 6.16 -1.86 6.27
CA LEU A 73 5.99 -1.71 7.72
C LEU A 73 7.26 -2.08 8.48
N ALA A 74 7.81 -3.26 8.20
CA ALA A 74 9.01 -3.76 8.84
C ALA A 74 10.28 -3.00 8.41
N GLY A 75 10.24 -2.28 7.28
CA GLY A 75 11.44 -1.72 6.66
C GLY A 75 12.39 -2.80 6.18
N TYR A 76 11.84 -3.91 5.66
CA TYR A 76 12.61 -5.01 5.08
C TYR A 76 12.45 -5.01 3.57
N ARG A 77 13.56 -4.80 2.85
CA ARG A 77 13.57 -4.67 1.38
C ARG A 77 12.49 -3.70 0.88
N ILE A 78 12.38 -2.55 1.52
CA ILE A 78 11.30 -1.55 1.33
C ILE A 78 11.09 -1.20 -0.14
N GLN A 79 12.19 -1.11 -0.91
CA GLN A 79 12.15 -0.79 -2.34
C GLN A 79 11.48 -1.89 -3.17
N LEU A 80 11.66 -3.18 -2.80
CA LEU A 80 10.97 -4.30 -3.46
C LEU A 80 9.50 -4.32 -3.11
N GLY A 81 9.14 -4.10 -1.84
CA GLY A 81 7.75 -3.96 -1.41
C GLY A 81 7.03 -2.83 -2.13
N ALA A 82 7.70 -1.68 -2.25
CA ALA A 82 7.17 -0.52 -2.97
C ALA A 82 6.96 -0.79 -4.48
N ARG A 83 7.90 -1.47 -5.13
CA ARG A 83 7.75 -1.87 -6.55
C ARG A 83 6.59 -2.84 -6.73
N LEU A 84 6.46 -3.83 -5.85
CA LEU A 84 5.37 -4.81 -5.89
C LEU A 84 4.00 -4.12 -5.75
N LEU A 85 3.84 -3.26 -4.74
CA LEU A 85 2.60 -2.52 -4.52
C LEU A 85 2.33 -1.50 -5.63
N GLY A 86 3.36 -0.79 -6.11
CA GLY A 86 3.23 0.15 -7.21
C GLY A 86 2.75 -0.53 -8.50
N ALA A 87 3.36 -1.66 -8.87
CA ALA A 87 2.93 -2.44 -10.04
C ALA A 87 1.49 -2.93 -9.87
N PHE A 88 1.13 -3.45 -8.69
CA PHE A 88 -0.24 -3.87 -8.40
C PHE A 88 -1.25 -2.71 -8.52
N LEU A 89 -0.97 -1.58 -7.87
CA LEU A 89 -1.83 -0.39 -7.95
C LEU A 89 -2.00 0.11 -9.38
N PHE A 90 -0.94 0.12 -10.16
CA PHE A 90 -0.98 0.52 -11.57
C PHE A 90 -1.91 -0.40 -12.37
N VAL A 91 -1.72 -1.72 -12.26
CA VAL A 91 -2.54 -2.70 -12.97
C VAL A 91 -4.02 -2.57 -12.56
N VAL A 92 -4.32 -2.59 -11.26
CA VAL A 92 -5.72 -2.52 -10.78
C VAL A 92 -6.38 -1.20 -11.16
N THR A 93 -5.62 -0.10 -11.14
CA THR A 93 -6.16 1.21 -11.56
C THR A 93 -6.58 1.20 -13.00
N LEU A 94 -5.76 0.65 -13.91
CA LEU A 94 -6.06 0.62 -15.34
C LEU A 94 -7.10 -0.43 -15.73
N THR A 95 -7.13 -1.56 -15.03
CA THR A 95 -8.00 -2.69 -15.43
C THR A 95 -9.34 -2.75 -14.71
N VAL A 96 -9.43 -2.14 -13.53
CA VAL A 96 -10.65 -2.18 -12.70
C VAL A 96 -11.24 -0.79 -12.50
N HIS A 97 -10.47 0.13 -11.93
CA HIS A 97 -11.03 1.42 -11.50
C HIS A 97 -11.28 2.38 -12.66
N LEU A 98 -10.38 2.44 -13.64
CA LEU A 98 -10.56 3.30 -14.80
C LEU A 98 -11.74 2.86 -15.68
N PRO A 99 -11.86 1.58 -16.09
CA PRO A 99 -13.06 1.12 -16.81
C PRO A 99 -14.33 1.22 -15.97
N GLY A 100 -14.25 1.00 -14.65
CA GLY A 100 -15.38 1.11 -13.73
C GLY A 100 -16.02 2.52 -13.66
N LEU A 101 -15.32 3.57 -14.11
CA LEU A 101 -15.90 4.91 -14.24
C LEU A 101 -16.93 4.99 -15.37
N PHE A 102 -16.81 4.16 -16.38
CA PHE A 102 -17.63 4.19 -17.60
C PHE A 102 -18.69 3.08 -17.65
N HIS A 103 -18.58 2.09 -16.73
CA HIS A 103 -19.46 0.94 -16.71
C HIS A 103 -19.96 0.67 -15.30
N VAL A 104 -21.27 0.79 -15.10
CA VAL A 104 -21.95 0.42 -13.86
C VAL A 104 -22.35 -1.05 -13.97
N PRO A 105 -22.01 -1.91 -13.00
CA PRO A 105 -22.45 -3.31 -13.01
C PRO A 105 -23.97 -3.44 -13.01
N ALA A 106 -24.50 -4.42 -13.72
CA ALA A 106 -25.95 -4.64 -13.86
C ALA A 106 -26.68 -4.92 -12.52
N GLY A 107 -25.96 -5.38 -11.50
CA GLY A 107 -26.51 -5.63 -10.16
C GLY A 107 -26.70 -4.39 -9.29
N ILE A 108 -26.28 -3.19 -9.76
CA ILE A 108 -26.45 -1.93 -9.01
C ILE A 108 -27.75 -1.24 -9.43
N PRO A 109 -28.70 -0.97 -8.51
CA PRO A 109 -29.91 -0.24 -8.82
C PRO A 109 -29.61 1.14 -9.43
N ALA A 110 -30.46 1.58 -10.35
CA ALA A 110 -30.25 2.83 -11.10
C ALA A 110 -30.17 4.08 -10.19
N ASP A 111 -30.93 4.10 -9.10
CA ASP A 111 -30.92 5.15 -8.08
C ASP A 111 -29.61 5.19 -7.27
N SER A 112 -28.85 4.10 -7.26
CA SER A 112 -27.59 3.94 -6.55
C SER A 112 -26.36 3.97 -7.47
N ALA A 113 -26.54 4.10 -8.78
CA ALA A 113 -25.45 4.13 -9.78
C ALA A 113 -24.42 5.26 -9.53
N TRP A 114 -24.86 6.39 -8.97
CA TRP A 114 -23.98 7.48 -8.59
C TRP A 114 -22.98 7.11 -7.50
N LEU A 115 -23.37 6.23 -6.53
CA LEU A 115 -22.46 5.73 -5.50
C LEU A 115 -21.33 4.92 -6.11
N TRP A 116 -21.63 4.08 -7.10
CA TRP A 116 -20.61 3.35 -7.85
C TRP A 116 -19.61 4.29 -8.51
N THR A 117 -20.09 5.33 -9.19
CA THR A 117 -19.22 6.31 -9.84
C THR A 117 -18.31 7.03 -8.82
N VAL A 118 -18.87 7.45 -7.68
CA VAL A 118 -18.09 8.07 -6.59
C VAL A 118 -17.06 7.09 -6.05
N PHE A 119 -17.44 5.84 -5.81
CA PHE A 119 -16.53 4.79 -5.34
C PHE A 119 -15.37 4.56 -6.30
N GLN A 120 -15.62 4.38 -7.59
CA GLN A 120 -14.57 4.14 -8.58
C GLN A 120 -13.64 5.37 -8.75
N ARG A 121 -14.21 6.59 -8.77
CA ARG A 121 -13.41 7.81 -8.81
C ARG A 121 -12.52 7.97 -7.59
N SER A 122 -13.04 7.70 -6.40
CA SER A 122 -12.28 7.78 -5.16
C SER A 122 -11.14 6.75 -5.14
N ASN A 123 -11.40 5.52 -5.59
CA ASN A 123 -10.37 4.50 -5.70
C ASN A 123 -9.29 4.85 -6.73
N LEU A 124 -9.68 5.41 -7.88
CA LEU A 124 -8.73 5.86 -8.91
C LEU A 124 -7.78 6.92 -8.34
N VAL A 125 -8.32 7.98 -7.74
CA VAL A 125 -7.51 9.07 -7.16
C VAL A 125 -6.62 8.55 -6.01
N LYS A 126 -7.20 7.76 -5.10
CA LYS A 126 -6.46 7.13 -4.00
C LYS A 126 -5.28 6.28 -4.53
N ASN A 127 -5.54 5.43 -5.52
CA ASN A 127 -4.51 4.56 -6.07
C ASN A 127 -3.39 5.35 -6.77
N LEU A 128 -3.72 6.44 -7.48
CA LEU A 128 -2.72 7.32 -8.07
C LEU A 128 -1.82 7.98 -7.00
N CYS A 129 -2.40 8.45 -5.90
CA CYS A 129 -1.65 9.00 -4.77
C CYS A 129 -0.73 7.94 -4.15
N LEU A 130 -1.26 6.75 -3.87
CA LEU A 130 -0.47 5.65 -3.30
C LEU A 130 0.62 5.18 -4.26
N PHE A 131 0.35 5.12 -5.56
CA PHE A 131 1.34 4.81 -6.59
C PHE A 131 2.49 5.82 -6.58
N GLY A 132 2.20 7.13 -6.51
CA GLY A 132 3.21 8.18 -6.40
C GLY A 132 4.12 7.99 -5.18
N VAL A 133 3.53 7.62 -4.02
CA VAL A 133 4.30 7.28 -2.82
C VAL A 133 5.16 6.03 -3.03
N CYS A 134 4.62 4.98 -3.68
CA CYS A 134 5.39 3.78 -4.02
C CYS A 134 6.59 4.12 -4.91
N VAL A 135 6.42 4.96 -5.93
CA VAL A 135 7.53 5.43 -6.78
C VAL A 135 8.61 6.11 -5.94
N HIS A 136 8.22 7.01 -5.04
CA HIS A 136 9.15 7.68 -4.13
C HIS A 136 9.93 6.67 -3.26
N LEU A 137 9.26 5.69 -2.68
CA LEU A 137 9.86 4.66 -1.82
C LEU A 137 10.87 3.77 -2.55
N THR A 138 10.82 3.67 -3.87
CA THR A 138 11.81 2.86 -4.64
C THR A 138 13.23 3.37 -4.53
N THR A 139 13.42 4.63 -4.15
CA THR A 139 14.74 5.31 -4.04
C THR A 139 15.11 5.62 -2.59
N GLN A 140 14.21 5.40 -1.62
CA GLN A 140 14.48 5.72 -0.23
C GLN A 140 15.32 4.65 0.46
N ALA A 141 16.24 5.11 1.32
CA ALA A 141 16.93 4.25 2.28
C ALA A 141 16.05 4.08 3.52
N PRO A 142 15.96 2.88 4.08
CA PRO A 142 15.18 2.65 5.30
C PRO A 142 15.83 3.35 6.50
N GLY A 143 14.99 3.98 7.35
CA GLY A 143 15.44 4.64 8.58
C GLY A 143 15.98 3.65 9.62
N ARG A 144 16.55 4.21 10.69
CA ARG A 144 17.21 3.46 11.79
C ARG A 144 16.33 2.36 12.38
N PHE A 145 15.01 2.59 12.48
CA PHE A 145 14.03 1.65 13.04
C PHE A 145 13.50 0.67 11.98
N SER A 146 14.37 0.14 11.14
CA SER A 146 14.04 -0.83 10.08
C SER A 146 14.82 -2.13 10.26
N VAL A 147 14.26 -3.21 9.75
CA VAL A 147 14.92 -4.53 9.74
C VAL A 147 16.23 -4.47 8.93
N ASP A 148 16.24 -3.75 7.80
CA ASP A 148 17.44 -3.62 6.97
C ASP A 148 18.57 -2.88 7.69
N ALA A 149 18.25 -1.78 8.40
CA ALA A 149 19.24 -1.06 9.20
C ALA A 149 19.77 -1.89 10.38
N TRP A 150 18.90 -2.69 11.02
CA TRP A 150 19.31 -3.59 12.10
C TRP A 150 20.27 -4.68 11.57
N ARG A 151 19.96 -5.29 10.42
CA ARG A 151 20.83 -6.29 9.78
C ARG A 151 22.18 -5.71 9.38
N ALA A 152 22.19 -4.50 8.80
CA ALA A 152 23.43 -3.81 8.42
C ALA A 152 24.36 -3.59 9.62
N ARG A 153 23.81 -3.12 10.76
CA ARG A 153 24.58 -2.94 12.00
C ARG A 153 25.22 -4.25 12.49
N ARG A 154 24.44 -5.32 12.53
CA ARG A 154 24.96 -6.64 12.97
C ARG A 154 26.09 -7.16 12.09
N MET A 155 26.02 -6.93 10.78
CA MET A 155 27.10 -7.34 9.88
C MET A 155 28.37 -6.53 10.08
N THR A 156 28.28 -5.24 10.44
CA THR A 156 29.42 -4.38 10.76
C THR A 156 30.09 -4.83 12.05
N ASP A 157 29.29 -5.09 13.10
CA ASP A 157 29.79 -5.55 14.41
C ASP A 157 30.50 -6.90 14.30
N ALA A 158 29.98 -7.82 13.49
CA ALA A 158 30.60 -9.14 13.27
C ALA A 158 31.92 -9.10 12.48
N ARG A 159 32.21 -7.98 11.79
CA ARG A 159 33.45 -7.78 11.03
C ARG A 159 34.48 -6.94 11.76
N ALA A 160 34.14 -6.38 12.93
CA ALA A 160 35.10 -5.65 13.76
C ALA A 160 36.19 -6.62 14.25
N PRO A 161 37.50 -6.34 14.04
CA PRO A 161 38.55 -7.20 14.57
C PRO A 161 38.48 -7.22 16.10
N LEU A 162 38.70 -8.39 16.66
CA LEU A 162 38.90 -8.55 18.11
C LEU A 162 40.16 -7.77 18.46
N ALA A 163 40.01 -6.61 19.12
CA ALA A 163 41.10 -5.79 19.60
C ALA A 163 41.78 -6.42 20.83
#